data_3efa007d40d32de51f83e6a4861e118c
#
_entry.id   3efa007d40d32de51f83e6a4861e118c
#
_cell.length_a   1.000
_cell.length_b   1.000
_cell.length_c   1.000
_cell.angle_alpha   90.00
_cell.angle_beta   90.00
_cell.angle_gamma   90.00
#
_symmetry.space_group_name_H-M   'P 1'
#
loop_
_entity.id
_entity.type
_entity.pdbx_description
1 polymer ?
#
loop_
_entity_poly.entity_id
_entity_poly.type
_entity_poly.pdbx_seq_one_letter_code
_entity_poly.pdbx_strand_id
1 'polypeptide(L)'
;KTMLLVIDVGNTNIVFGAYKGRKLVMTFRMGTNKSKTSDEYGVVIKEIFVMNGYELSEIKDVIISSVVPDVMHALESFVIRYCKSTPIIVGPGVKTGMNIKYENPQEVGADRIVNAVAGIEKYGAPLVIIDFGTATTFCAVNSKKEYLGGAISPGIKISSQALFDRASKLPKVEIVEPRAVIGKTTVSAMQAGIFFGYVGLVKNIVQQMKKEVGDNATVVATGGLASLICAN
;
A
#
# COMPACT_ATOMS: atom_id res chain seq x y z
N LYS A 1 -8.10 25.04 -12.92
CA LYS A 1 -8.58 23.63 -12.94
C LYS A 1 -8.50 23.09 -11.53
N THR A 2 -9.58 22.53 -11.02
CA THR A 2 -9.68 21.98 -9.67
C THR A 2 -8.76 20.78 -9.49
N MET A 3 -8.18 20.63 -8.30
CA MET A 3 -7.25 19.55 -7.94
C MET A 3 -7.91 18.63 -6.92
N LEU A 4 -7.76 17.32 -7.11
CA LEU A 4 -8.07 16.28 -6.12
C LEU A 4 -6.77 15.87 -5.41
N LEU A 5 -6.76 15.93 -4.08
CA LEU A 5 -5.69 15.39 -3.26
C LEU A 5 -6.11 14.01 -2.74
N VAL A 6 -5.28 13.00 -3.01
CA VAL A 6 -5.44 11.64 -2.45
C VAL A 6 -4.36 11.40 -1.42
N ILE A 7 -4.72 10.82 -0.28
CA ILE A 7 -3.82 10.56 0.84
C ILE A 7 -3.97 9.09 1.24
N ASP A 8 -2.88 8.33 1.15
CA ASP A 8 -2.82 6.95 1.61
C ASP A 8 -1.92 6.85 2.83
N VAL A 9 -2.50 6.45 3.96
CA VAL A 9 -1.87 6.46 5.28
C VAL A 9 -1.53 5.04 5.70
N GLY A 10 -0.29 4.66 5.45
CA GLY A 10 0.28 3.40 5.92
C GLY A 10 1.02 3.52 7.25
N ASN A 11 1.36 2.39 7.86
CA ASN A 11 2.07 2.35 9.15
C ASN A 11 3.46 3.00 9.11
N THR A 12 4.14 2.98 7.97
CA THR A 12 5.50 3.51 7.82
C THR A 12 5.52 4.85 7.09
N ASN A 13 4.71 5.01 6.06
CA ASN A 13 4.67 6.20 5.22
C ASN A 13 3.23 6.64 4.95
N ILE A 14 3.07 7.95 4.78
CA ILE A 14 1.90 8.57 4.19
C ILE A 14 2.26 8.99 2.78
N VAL A 15 1.52 8.53 1.79
CA VAL A 15 1.71 8.86 0.38
C VAL A 15 0.63 9.83 -0.06
N PHE A 16 1.06 10.90 -0.74
CA PHE A 16 0.18 11.93 -1.28
C PHE A 16 0.23 11.91 -2.80
N GLY A 17 -0.92 12.05 -3.43
CA GLY A 17 -1.03 12.23 -4.88
C GLY A 17 -1.98 13.38 -5.21
N ALA A 18 -1.57 14.28 -6.08
CA ALA A 18 -2.41 15.38 -6.54
C ALA A 18 -2.80 15.16 -8.00
N TYR A 19 -4.08 15.23 -8.29
CA TYR A 19 -4.65 15.00 -9.61
C TYR A 19 -5.32 16.26 -10.17
N LYS A 20 -5.06 16.58 -11.44
CA LYS A 20 -5.84 17.54 -12.24
C LYS A 20 -6.64 16.76 -13.30
N GLY A 21 -7.92 16.56 -13.06
CA GLY A 21 -8.73 15.60 -13.79
C GLY A 21 -8.22 14.17 -13.56
N ARG A 22 -7.89 13.43 -14.62
CA ARG A 22 -7.34 12.06 -14.51
C ARG A 22 -5.79 12.00 -14.48
N LYS A 23 -5.12 13.14 -14.58
CA LYS A 23 -3.65 13.19 -14.61
C LYS A 23 -3.08 13.39 -13.22
N LEU A 24 -2.25 12.45 -12.77
CA LEU A 24 -1.40 12.62 -11.59
C LEU A 24 -0.33 13.67 -11.94
N VAL A 25 -0.36 14.81 -11.25
CA VAL A 25 0.54 15.94 -11.52
C VAL A 25 1.65 16.04 -10.48
N MET A 26 1.45 15.45 -9.31
CA MET A 26 2.45 15.45 -8.24
C MET A 26 2.22 14.24 -7.33
N THR A 27 3.32 13.65 -6.86
CA THR A 27 3.31 12.64 -5.79
C THR A 27 4.48 12.87 -4.85
N PHE A 28 4.25 12.66 -3.56
CA PHE A 28 5.30 12.73 -2.53
C PHE A 28 4.92 11.86 -1.35
N ARG A 29 5.88 11.64 -0.45
CA ARG A 29 5.64 10.84 0.77
C ARG A 29 6.25 11.50 1.99
N MET A 30 5.66 11.20 3.13
CA MET A 30 6.15 11.59 4.45
C MET A 30 6.20 10.35 5.34
N GLY A 31 7.12 10.32 6.30
CA GLY A 31 7.09 9.30 7.36
C GLY A 31 5.81 9.43 8.20
N THR A 32 5.21 8.31 8.56
CA THR A 32 4.07 8.28 9.48
C THR A 32 4.56 8.60 10.89
N ASN A 33 4.13 9.75 11.41
CA ASN A 33 4.45 10.19 12.76
C ASN A 33 3.15 10.50 13.51
N LYS A 34 2.85 9.72 14.55
CA LYS A 34 1.62 9.81 15.34
C LYS A 34 1.51 11.09 16.18
N SER A 35 2.64 11.76 16.44
CA SER A 35 2.68 13.00 17.23
C SER A 35 2.55 14.27 16.37
N LYS A 36 2.51 14.14 15.03
CA LYS A 36 2.49 15.29 14.14
C LYS A 36 1.15 16.01 14.21
N THR A 37 1.23 17.34 14.31
CA THR A 37 0.05 18.22 14.38
C THR A 37 -0.48 18.58 12.98
N SER A 38 -1.71 19.07 12.92
CA SER A 38 -2.31 19.59 11.68
C SER A 38 -1.51 20.75 11.08
N ASP A 39 -0.89 21.57 11.92
CA ASP A 39 -0.11 22.74 11.49
C ASP A 39 1.22 22.31 10.87
N GLU A 40 1.88 21.29 11.42
CA GLU A 40 3.08 20.68 10.83
C GLU A 40 2.79 20.05 9.46
N TYR A 41 1.65 19.37 9.31
CA TYR A 41 1.19 18.91 7.98
C TYR A 41 0.96 20.10 7.05
N GLY A 42 0.29 21.16 7.53
CA GLY A 42 -0.01 22.36 6.76
C GLY A 42 1.23 23.03 6.20
N VAL A 43 2.23 23.25 7.04
CA VAL A 43 3.50 23.89 6.64
C VAL A 43 4.23 23.03 5.61
N VAL A 44 4.48 21.76 5.92
CA VAL A 44 5.28 20.89 5.04
C VAL A 44 4.60 20.65 3.70
N ILE A 45 3.29 20.38 3.70
CA ILE A 45 2.56 20.11 2.45
C ILE A 45 2.46 21.37 1.62
N LYS A 46 2.23 22.54 2.22
CA LYS A 46 2.23 23.83 1.52
C LYS A 46 3.56 24.06 0.80
N GLU A 47 4.68 23.90 1.51
CA GLU A 47 6.01 24.10 0.91
C GLU A 47 6.26 23.13 -0.27
N ILE A 48 5.87 21.85 -0.13
CA ILE A 48 5.99 20.88 -1.22
C ILE A 48 5.14 21.30 -2.43
N PHE A 49 3.92 21.83 -2.22
CA PHE A 49 3.07 22.33 -3.29
C PHE A 49 3.72 23.52 -4.00
N VAL A 50 4.19 24.52 -3.24
CA VAL A 50 4.86 25.71 -3.79
C VAL A 50 6.11 25.34 -4.59
N MET A 51 6.95 24.42 -4.07
CA MET A 51 8.14 23.92 -4.79
C MET A 51 7.81 23.25 -6.12
N ASN A 52 6.60 22.72 -6.28
CA ASN A 52 6.11 22.12 -7.52
C ASN A 52 5.24 23.05 -8.37
N GLY A 53 5.15 24.34 -8.01
CA GLY A 53 4.41 25.34 -8.76
C GLY A 53 2.88 25.28 -8.57
N TYR A 54 2.42 24.77 -7.43
CA TYR A 54 1.01 24.64 -7.07
C TYR A 54 0.70 25.35 -5.74
N GLU A 55 -0.60 25.62 -5.51
CA GLU A 55 -1.08 26.17 -4.25
C GLU A 55 -2.11 25.24 -3.60
N LEU A 56 -2.16 25.23 -2.26
CA LEU A 56 -3.19 24.46 -1.52
C LEU A 56 -4.61 24.92 -1.86
N SER A 57 -4.80 26.17 -2.25
CA SER A 57 -6.08 26.74 -2.68
C SER A 57 -6.66 26.09 -3.95
N GLU A 58 -5.83 25.41 -4.74
CA GLU A 58 -6.26 24.66 -5.92
C GLU A 58 -6.95 23.32 -5.55
N ILE A 59 -6.72 22.81 -4.34
CA ILE A 59 -7.35 21.59 -3.84
C ILE A 59 -8.83 21.88 -3.56
N LYS A 60 -9.72 21.11 -4.19
CA LYS A 60 -11.16 21.19 -3.98
C LYS A 60 -11.72 20.00 -3.26
N ASP A 61 -11.18 18.83 -3.57
CA ASP A 61 -11.62 17.57 -3.00
C ASP A 61 -10.43 16.82 -2.41
N VAL A 62 -10.65 16.10 -1.32
CA VAL A 62 -9.65 15.27 -0.66
C VAL A 62 -10.26 13.91 -0.34
N ILE A 63 -9.53 12.85 -0.61
CA ILE A 63 -9.87 11.49 -0.20
C ILE A 63 -8.73 10.90 0.60
N ILE A 64 -9.04 10.25 1.71
CA ILE A 64 -8.05 9.63 2.62
C ILE A 64 -8.38 8.15 2.78
N SER A 65 -7.39 7.31 2.49
CA SER A 65 -7.34 5.91 2.88
C SER A 65 -6.38 5.78 4.07
N SER A 66 -6.76 5.11 5.13
CA SER A 66 -5.90 4.99 6.31
C SER A 66 -6.05 3.66 7.02
N VAL A 67 -4.91 3.11 7.46
CA VAL A 67 -4.81 1.99 8.40
C VAL A 67 -4.19 2.42 9.75
N VAL A 68 -4.05 3.74 9.97
CA VAL A 68 -3.45 4.32 11.19
C VAL A 68 -4.39 5.35 11.80
N PRO A 69 -5.30 4.94 12.70
CA PRO A 69 -6.29 5.84 13.32
C PRO A 69 -5.66 7.05 14.04
N ASP A 70 -4.50 6.85 14.65
CA ASP A 70 -3.85 7.87 15.51
C ASP A 70 -3.49 9.17 14.79
N VAL A 71 -3.27 9.14 13.46
CA VAL A 71 -2.93 10.33 12.69
C VAL A 71 -4.13 11.00 12.04
N MET A 72 -5.30 10.37 12.06
CA MET A 72 -6.46 10.82 11.31
C MET A 72 -6.96 12.20 11.76
N HIS A 73 -7.05 12.43 13.08
CA HIS A 73 -7.49 13.72 13.60
C HIS A 73 -6.63 14.88 13.09
N ALA A 74 -5.31 14.72 13.06
CA ALA A 74 -4.40 15.75 12.57
C ALA A 74 -4.51 15.95 11.04
N LEU A 75 -4.67 14.88 10.27
CA LEU A 75 -4.85 14.95 8.82
C LEU A 75 -6.20 15.56 8.42
N GLU A 76 -7.29 15.16 9.07
CA GLU A 76 -8.61 15.77 8.83
C GLU A 76 -8.62 17.25 9.17
N SER A 77 -8.04 17.61 10.32
CA SER A 77 -7.89 19.01 10.73
C SER A 77 -7.03 19.81 9.74
N PHE A 78 -5.95 19.21 9.20
CA PHE A 78 -5.16 19.82 8.13
C PHE A 78 -6.03 20.11 6.89
N VAL A 79 -6.80 19.12 6.43
CA VAL A 79 -7.64 19.28 5.24
C VAL A 79 -8.68 20.38 5.44
N ILE A 80 -9.37 20.37 6.59
CA ILE A 80 -10.41 21.38 6.89
C ILE A 80 -9.82 22.78 6.99
N ARG A 81 -8.70 22.92 7.72
CA ARG A 81 -8.11 24.25 8.03
C ARG A 81 -7.34 24.84 6.86
N TYR A 82 -6.58 24.04 6.12
CA TYR A 82 -5.64 24.52 5.11
C TYR A 82 -6.13 24.32 3.68
N CYS A 83 -6.82 23.20 3.38
CA CYS A 83 -7.42 22.98 2.07
C CYS A 83 -8.85 23.52 1.95
N LYS A 84 -9.48 23.91 3.06
CA LYS A 84 -10.87 24.39 3.11
C LYS A 84 -11.86 23.40 2.49
N SER A 85 -11.62 22.11 2.68
CA SER A 85 -12.42 21.00 2.16
C SER A 85 -12.75 20.01 3.28
N THR A 86 -13.79 19.21 3.09
CA THR A 86 -14.11 18.08 3.98
C THR A 86 -13.63 16.82 3.29
N PRO A 87 -12.72 16.03 3.91
CA PRO A 87 -12.20 14.83 3.26
C PRO A 87 -13.23 13.72 3.22
N ILE A 88 -13.21 12.92 2.14
CA ILE A 88 -13.88 11.63 2.08
C ILE A 88 -12.92 10.61 2.72
N ILE A 89 -13.35 9.97 3.79
CA ILE A 89 -12.58 8.92 4.47
C ILE A 89 -13.03 7.57 3.92
N VAL A 90 -12.11 6.83 3.32
CA VAL A 90 -12.39 5.45 2.87
C VAL A 90 -12.53 4.54 4.06
N GLY A 91 -13.66 3.88 4.17
CA GLY A 91 -13.96 3.01 5.29
C GLY A 91 -15.36 2.40 5.18
N PRO A 92 -15.84 1.76 6.26
CA PRO A 92 -17.18 1.18 6.30
C PRO A 92 -18.26 2.22 5.95
N GLY A 93 -19.13 1.86 5.01
CA GLY A 93 -20.24 2.74 4.57
C GLY A 93 -19.94 3.61 3.36
N VAL A 94 -18.69 3.75 2.91
CA VAL A 94 -18.37 4.42 1.65
C VAL A 94 -18.78 3.54 0.47
N LYS A 95 -19.60 4.10 -0.41
CA LYS A 95 -20.07 3.40 -1.62
C LYS A 95 -18.95 3.35 -2.66
N THR A 96 -18.18 2.28 -2.67
CA THR A 96 -17.10 2.05 -3.65
C THR A 96 -17.58 1.39 -4.94
N GLY A 97 -18.83 0.91 -4.99
CA GLY A 97 -19.37 0.12 -6.09
C GLY A 97 -18.89 -1.34 -6.09
N MET A 98 -18.03 -1.74 -5.16
CA MET A 98 -17.54 -3.10 -5.01
C MET A 98 -18.28 -3.82 -3.88
N ASN A 99 -18.75 -5.05 -4.17
CA ASN A 99 -19.36 -5.92 -3.16
C ASN A 99 -18.25 -6.65 -2.37
N ILE A 100 -18.25 -6.49 -1.05
CA ILE A 100 -17.26 -7.11 -0.15
C ILE A 100 -17.91 -8.37 0.45
N LYS A 101 -17.38 -9.55 0.11
CA LYS A 101 -17.83 -10.88 0.57
C LYS A 101 -17.01 -11.38 1.77
N TYR A 102 -16.49 -10.48 2.57
CA TYR A 102 -15.81 -10.81 3.81
C TYR A 102 -16.87 -11.08 4.90
N GLU A 103 -16.60 -11.98 5.85
CA GLU A 103 -17.54 -12.30 6.95
C GLU A 103 -17.93 -11.04 7.71
N ASN A 104 -16.95 -10.21 8.06
CA ASN A 104 -17.18 -8.87 8.58
C ASN A 104 -16.52 -7.83 7.65
N PRO A 105 -17.29 -7.19 6.74
CA PRO A 105 -16.73 -6.21 5.80
C PRO A 105 -16.02 -5.02 6.47
N GLN A 106 -16.32 -4.73 7.74
CA GLN A 106 -15.69 -3.63 8.47
C GLN A 106 -14.23 -3.93 8.88
N GLU A 107 -13.82 -5.19 8.83
CA GLU A 107 -12.45 -5.60 9.13
C GLU A 107 -11.50 -5.47 7.93
N VAL A 108 -12.02 -5.21 6.74
CA VAL A 108 -11.18 -5.01 5.55
C VAL A 108 -10.53 -3.64 5.62
N GLY A 109 -9.20 -3.61 5.67
CA GLY A 109 -8.44 -2.37 5.68
C GLY A 109 -8.72 -1.50 4.45
N ALA A 110 -8.74 -0.19 4.66
CA ALA A 110 -9.04 0.79 3.59
C ALA A 110 -8.05 0.67 2.42
N ASP A 111 -6.77 0.43 2.69
CA ASP A 111 -5.72 0.17 1.71
C ASP A 111 -6.07 -0.99 0.76
N ARG A 112 -6.60 -2.08 1.30
CA ARG A 112 -7.02 -3.25 0.51
C ARG A 112 -8.26 -2.94 -0.35
N ILE A 113 -9.19 -2.13 0.17
CA ILE A 113 -10.39 -1.69 -0.58
C ILE A 113 -9.98 -0.81 -1.76
N VAL A 114 -9.15 0.21 -1.54
CA VAL A 114 -8.73 1.12 -2.62
C VAL A 114 -7.90 0.42 -3.68
N ASN A 115 -7.01 -0.51 -3.28
CA ASN A 115 -6.24 -1.34 -4.20
C ASN A 115 -7.16 -2.21 -5.07
N ALA A 116 -8.19 -2.82 -4.48
CA ALA A 116 -9.15 -3.65 -5.22
C ALA A 116 -9.98 -2.82 -6.21
N VAL A 117 -10.52 -1.68 -5.78
CA VAL A 117 -11.28 -0.76 -6.65
C VAL A 117 -10.43 -0.28 -7.82
N ALA A 118 -9.22 0.19 -7.55
CA ALA A 118 -8.30 0.65 -8.60
C ALA A 118 -7.87 -0.50 -9.55
N GLY A 119 -7.64 -1.69 -8.99
CA GLY A 119 -7.30 -2.88 -9.75
C GLY A 119 -8.41 -3.30 -10.71
N ILE A 120 -9.66 -3.33 -10.23
CA ILE A 120 -10.83 -3.65 -11.06
C ILE A 120 -11.02 -2.63 -12.20
N GLU A 121 -10.88 -1.35 -11.89
CA GLU A 121 -11.04 -0.28 -12.90
C GLU A 121 -9.97 -0.36 -13.99
N LYS A 122 -8.74 -0.68 -13.61
CA LYS A 122 -7.58 -0.63 -14.49
C LYS A 122 -7.32 -1.93 -15.26
N TYR A 123 -7.58 -3.06 -14.65
CA TYR A 123 -7.19 -4.38 -15.15
C TYR A 123 -8.38 -5.35 -15.34
N GLY A 124 -9.57 -4.99 -14.86
CA GLY A 124 -10.73 -5.86 -14.90
C GLY A 124 -10.77 -6.91 -13.79
N ALA A 125 -11.53 -7.97 -14.01
CA ALA A 125 -11.70 -9.10 -13.07
C ALA A 125 -11.85 -10.41 -13.86
N PRO A 126 -11.47 -11.60 -13.32
CA PRO A 126 -10.98 -11.82 -11.95
C PRO A 126 -9.55 -11.31 -11.74
N LEU A 127 -9.18 -11.06 -10.46
CA LEU A 127 -7.97 -10.34 -10.11
C LEU A 127 -7.37 -10.85 -8.79
N VAL A 128 -6.06 -11.00 -8.75
CA VAL A 128 -5.26 -11.18 -7.53
C VAL A 128 -4.35 -9.97 -7.39
N ILE A 129 -4.43 -9.28 -6.26
CA ILE A 129 -3.63 -8.09 -6.00
C ILE A 129 -2.66 -8.40 -4.87
N ILE A 130 -1.39 -8.10 -5.08
CA ILE A 130 -0.32 -8.24 -4.09
C ILE A 130 0.17 -6.86 -3.72
N ASP A 131 0.17 -6.52 -2.43
CA ASP A 131 0.76 -5.28 -1.93
C ASP A 131 1.96 -5.59 -1.04
N PHE A 132 3.14 -5.18 -1.49
CA PHE A 132 4.42 -5.35 -0.79
C PHE A 132 4.69 -4.17 0.15
N GLY A 133 3.91 -4.09 1.21
CA GLY A 133 4.03 -3.10 2.27
C GLY A 133 4.79 -3.58 3.51
N THR A 134 4.44 -3.03 4.67
CA THR A 134 4.91 -3.50 5.99
C THR A 134 4.50 -4.94 6.22
N ALA A 135 3.25 -5.30 5.98
CA ALA A 135 2.83 -6.66 5.69
C ALA A 135 2.75 -6.82 4.17
N THR A 136 2.84 -8.06 3.67
CA THR A 136 2.45 -8.36 2.30
C THR A 136 1.04 -8.90 2.32
N THR A 137 0.15 -8.19 1.65
CA THR A 137 -1.25 -8.59 1.53
C THR A 137 -1.54 -9.13 0.14
N PHE A 138 -2.40 -10.16 0.09
CA PHE A 138 -2.90 -10.77 -1.12
C PHE A 138 -4.40 -10.65 -1.10
N CYS A 139 -4.99 -10.01 -2.11
CA CYS A 139 -6.42 -9.78 -2.21
C CYS A 139 -6.98 -10.47 -3.45
N ALA A 140 -8.12 -11.12 -3.31
CA ALA A 140 -8.80 -11.83 -4.37
C ALA A 140 -10.11 -11.14 -4.75
N VAL A 141 -10.29 -10.93 -6.05
CA VAL A 141 -11.53 -10.42 -6.64
C VAL A 141 -12.02 -11.41 -7.69
N ASN A 142 -13.27 -11.84 -7.59
CA ASN A 142 -13.85 -12.79 -8.54
C ASN A 142 -14.30 -12.14 -9.85
N SER A 143 -14.75 -12.95 -10.82
CA SER A 143 -15.23 -12.49 -12.13
C SER A 143 -16.46 -11.55 -12.07
N LYS A 144 -17.20 -11.57 -10.95
CA LYS A 144 -18.33 -10.65 -10.69
C LYS A 144 -17.89 -9.33 -10.06
N LYS A 145 -16.58 -9.06 -9.98
CA LYS A 145 -16.00 -7.87 -9.32
C LYS A 145 -16.30 -7.80 -7.81
N GLU A 146 -16.47 -8.94 -7.16
CA GLU A 146 -16.67 -9.02 -5.71
C GLU A 146 -15.33 -9.27 -5.03
N TYR A 147 -15.06 -8.54 -3.95
CA TYR A 147 -13.90 -8.76 -3.09
C TYR A 147 -14.15 -9.96 -2.19
N LEU A 148 -13.37 -11.02 -2.33
CA LEU A 148 -13.57 -12.28 -1.60
C LEU A 148 -12.80 -12.35 -0.27
N GLY A 149 -11.76 -11.55 -0.13
CA GLY A 149 -10.81 -11.65 0.98
C GLY A 149 -9.40 -11.85 0.49
N GLY A 150 -8.58 -12.56 1.28
CA GLY A 150 -7.20 -12.79 0.88
C GLY A 150 -6.32 -13.36 1.98
N ALA A 151 -5.01 -13.23 1.81
CA ALA A 151 -4.01 -13.65 2.77
C ALA A 151 -3.15 -12.46 3.22
N ILE A 152 -2.58 -12.56 4.41
CA ILE A 152 -1.65 -11.58 4.97
C ILE A 152 -0.42 -12.34 5.45
N SER A 153 0.75 -11.93 5.02
CA SER A 153 2.03 -12.46 5.51
C SER A 153 2.92 -11.33 6.03
N PRO A 154 3.91 -11.64 6.87
CA PRO A 154 4.92 -10.66 7.24
C PRO A 154 5.60 -10.11 5.98
N GLY A 155 5.80 -8.79 5.89
CA GLY A 155 6.57 -8.21 4.80
C GLY A 155 8.03 -8.66 4.81
N ILE A 156 8.68 -8.69 3.66
CA ILE A 156 10.06 -9.19 3.54
C ILE A 156 11.05 -8.43 4.44
N LYS A 157 10.83 -7.11 4.64
CA LYS A 157 11.65 -6.29 5.54
C LYS A 157 11.48 -6.70 7.00
N ILE A 158 10.24 -6.95 7.44
CA ILE A 158 9.95 -7.44 8.79
C ILE A 158 10.59 -8.82 8.99
N SER A 159 10.46 -9.72 8.01
CA SER A 159 11.03 -11.06 8.07
C SER A 159 12.57 -11.02 8.19
N SER A 160 13.22 -10.16 7.40
CA SER A 160 14.67 -9.92 7.50
C SER A 160 15.08 -9.34 8.85
N GLN A 161 14.34 -8.35 9.35
CA GLN A 161 14.61 -7.71 10.62
C GLN A 161 14.43 -8.68 11.78
N ALA A 162 13.44 -9.57 11.73
CA ALA A 162 13.20 -10.58 12.76
C ALA A 162 14.40 -11.55 12.92
N LEU A 163 15.06 -11.91 11.81
CA LEU A 163 16.27 -12.73 11.87
C LEU A 163 17.41 -11.97 12.59
N PHE A 164 17.61 -10.71 12.28
CA PHE A 164 18.61 -9.87 12.93
C PHE A 164 18.32 -9.70 14.44
N ASP A 165 17.07 -9.40 14.79
CA ASP A 165 16.69 -9.10 16.18
C ASP A 165 16.68 -10.33 17.09
N ARG A 166 16.44 -11.53 16.53
CA ARG A 166 16.24 -12.75 17.32
C ARG A 166 17.39 -13.74 17.26
N ALA A 167 18.29 -13.62 16.30
CA ALA A 167 19.42 -14.52 16.15
C ALA A 167 20.74 -13.81 16.48
N SER A 168 21.35 -14.20 17.60
CA SER A 168 22.50 -13.52 18.22
C SER A 168 23.73 -13.33 17.31
N LYS A 169 23.84 -14.10 16.21
CA LYS A 169 25.02 -14.07 15.32
C LYS A 169 24.68 -13.66 13.89
N LEU A 170 23.42 -13.33 13.58
CA LEU A 170 23.05 -12.95 12.24
C LEU A 170 23.10 -11.42 12.07
N PRO A 171 23.85 -10.91 11.07
CA PRO A 171 23.94 -9.48 10.83
C PRO A 171 22.69 -8.95 10.13
N LYS A 172 22.50 -7.64 10.16
CA LYS A 172 21.52 -6.98 9.28
C LYS A 172 22.01 -7.09 7.84
N VAL A 173 21.12 -7.54 6.94
CA VAL A 173 21.44 -7.72 5.52
C VAL A 173 20.53 -6.89 4.64
N GLU A 174 21.05 -6.47 3.50
CA GLU A 174 20.27 -5.83 2.45
C GLU A 174 19.45 -6.89 1.69
N ILE A 175 18.22 -6.55 1.32
CA ILE A 175 17.35 -7.41 0.53
C ILE A 175 17.68 -7.17 -0.94
N VAL A 176 18.38 -8.13 -1.52
CA VAL A 176 18.82 -8.12 -2.92
C VAL A 176 18.58 -9.48 -3.53
N GLU A 177 18.51 -9.54 -4.85
CA GLU A 177 18.48 -10.82 -5.58
C GLU A 177 19.88 -11.46 -5.52
N PRO A 178 20.01 -12.65 -4.92
CA PRO A 178 21.30 -13.31 -4.83
C PRO A 178 21.63 -14.10 -6.11
N ARG A 179 22.91 -14.22 -6.42
CA ARG A 179 23.40 -14.96 -7.60
C ARG A 179 23.12 -16.46 -7.56
N ALA A 180 22.97 -17.03 -6.36
CA ALA A 180 22.76 -18.47 -6.16
C ALA A 180 22.00 -18.72 -4.87
N VAL A 181 21.27 -19.85 -4.82
CA VAL A 181 20.54 -20.27 -3.62
C VAL A 181 21.50 -20.74 -2.52
N ILE A 182 22.60 -21.38 -2.88
CA ILE A 182 23.60 -21.84 -1.91
C ILE A 182 24.57 -20.70 -1.63
N GLY A 183 24.32 -19.98 -0.52
CA GLY A 183 25.23 -18.95 -0.02
C GLY A 183 26.45 -19.56 0.65
N LYS A 184 27.64 -18.99 0.40
CA LYS A 184 28.92 -19.44 0.97
C LYS A 184 29.41 -18.59 2.15
N THR A 185 28.63 -17.58 2.54
CA THR A 185 28.84 -16.74 3.73
C THR A 185 27.51 -16.58 4.46
N THR A 186 27.55 -16.20 5.74
CA THR A 186 26.33 -15.92 6.50
C THR A 186 25.43 -14.90 5.79
N VAL A 187 26.01 -13.81 5.29
CA VAL A 187 25.28 -12.76 4.57
C VAL A 187 24.62 -13.33 3.30
N SER A 188 25.37 -14.01 2.44
CA SER A 188 24.81 -14.57 1.20
C SER A 188 23.79 -15.68 1.46
N ALA A 189 23.96 -16.47 2.52
CA ALA A 189 22.97 -17.49 2.91
C ALA A 189 21.67 -16.85 3.40
N MET A 190 21.75 -15.78 4.20
CA MET A 190 20.57 -15.01 4.65
C MET A 190 19.85 -14.37 3.48
N GLN A 191 20.59 -13.69 2.58
CA GLN A 191 20.02 -13.07 1.39
C GLN A 191 19.31 -14.10 0.51
N ALA A 192 19.92 -15.25 0.29
CA ALA A 192 19.34 -16.34 -0.50
C ALA A 192 18.05 -16.89 0.14
N GLY A 193 18.07 -17.18 1.43
CA GLY A 193 16.90 -17.69 2.15
C GLY A 193 15.75 -16.69 2.17
N ILE A 194 16.03 -15.41 2.44
CA ILE A 194 15.04 -14.35 2.45
C ILE A 194 14.44 -14.15 1.06
N PHE A 195 15.26 -13.98 0.04
CA PHE A 195 14.80 -13.68 -1.31
C PHE A 195 14.03 -14.84 -1.95
N PHE A 196 14.69 -16.01 -2.10
CA PHE A 196 14.05 -17.15 -2.77
C PHE A 196 12.90 -17.74 -1.95
N GLY A 197 13.00 -17.73 -0.62
CA GLY A 197 11.90 -18.12 0.25
C GLY A 197 10.68 -17.21 0.06
N TYR A 198 10.91 -15.92 -0.08
CA TYR A 198 9.84 -14.94 -0.28
C TYR A 198 9.21 -15.03 -1.68
N VAL A 199 10.02 -15.20 -2.72
CA VAL A 199 9.53 -15.48 -4.08
C VAL A 199 8.68 -16.76 -4.10
N GLY A 200 9.12 -17.82 -3.43
CA GLY A 200 8.36 -19.07 -3.29
C GLY A 200 7.03 -18.89 -2.56
N LEU A 201 7.03 -18.12 -1.46
CA LEU A 201 5.82 -17.75 -0.73
C LEU A 201 4.82 -17.04 -1.64
N VAL A 202 5.26 -16.02 -2.35
CA VAL A 202 4.40 -15.23 -3.27
C VAL A 202 3.84 -16.12 -4.38
N LYS A 203 4.70 -16.88 -5.06
CA LYS A 203 4.29 -17.80 -6.14
C LYS A 203 3.25 -18.82 -5.64
N ASN A 204 3.50 -19.45 -4.50
CA ASN A 204 2.58 -20.45 -3.97
C ASN A 204 1.22 -19.85 -3.58
N ILE A 205 1.19 -18.73 -2.87
CA ILE A 205 -0.08 -18.10 -2.48
C ILE A 205 -0.88 -17.69 -3.72
N VAL A 206 -0.24 -17.06 -4.71
CA VAL A 206 -0.89 -16.69 -5.97
C VAL A 206 -1.48 -17.91 -6.69
N GLN A 207 -0.73 -19.01 -6.77
CA GLN A 207 -1.23 -20.24 -7.39
C GLN A 207 -2.45 -20.81 -6.67
N GLN A 208 -2.46 -20.82 -5.33
CA GLN A 208 -3.62 -21.27 -4.57
C GLN A 208 -4.83 -20.36 -4.79
N MET A 209 -4.63 -19.04 -4.73
CA MET A 209 -5.72 -18.07 -4.99
C MET A 209 -6.30 -18.22 -6.40
N LYS A 210 -5.47 -18.43 -7.43
CA LYS A 210 -5.95 -18.66 -8.80
C LYS A 210 -6.84 -19.89 -8.93
N LYS A 211 -6.59 -20.94 -8.16
CA LYS A 211 -7.50 -22.10 -8.12
C LYS A 211 -8.88 -21.76 -7.59
N GLU A 212 -9.00 -20.74 -6.72
CA GLU A 212 -10.27 -20.33 -6.12
C GLU A 212 -11.02 -19.30 -6.97
N VAL A 213 -10.30 -18.37 -7.61
CA VAL A 213 -10.94 -17.27 -8.38
C VAL A 213 -10.93 -17.48 -9.89
N GLY A 214 -10.17 -18.44 -10.38
CA GLY A 214 -10.00 -18.80 -11.79
C GLY A 214 -8.55 -18.64 -12.27
N ASP A 215 -8.06 -19.59 -13.05
CA ASP A 215 -6.69 -19.60 -13.58
C ASP A 215 -6.38 -18.40 -14.47
N ASN A 216 -7.42 -17.82 -15.10
CA ASN A 216 -7.33 -16.62 -15.93
C ASN A 216 -7.26 -15.32 -15.11
N ALA A 217 -7.23 -15.38 -13.79
CA ALA A 217 -7.11 -14.18 -12.96
C ALA A 217 -5.82 -13.41 -13.27
N THR A 218 -5.98 -12.12 -13.53
CA THR A 218 -4.84 -11.21 -13.67
C THR A 218 -4.16 -11.01 -12.32
N VAL A 219 -2.84 -11.06 -12.28
CA VAL A 219 -2.06 -10.80 -11.07
C VAL A 219 -1.46 -9.41 -11.16
N VAL A 220 -1.73 -8.57 -10.17
CA VAL A 220 -1.21 -7.21 -10.09
C VAL A 220 -0.42 -7.05 -8.81
N ALA A 221 0.77 -6.47 -8.92
CA ALA A 221 1.63 -6.20 -7.78
C ALA A 221 1.81 -4.69 -7.59
N THR A 222 1.78 -4.26 -6.33
CA THR A 222 2.07 -2.89 -5.91
C THR A 222 2.97 -2.88 -4.67
N GLY A 223 3.40 -1.69 -4.23
CA GLY A 223 4.28 -1.55 -3.08
C GLY A 223 5.75 -1.44 -3.45
N GLY A 224 6.56 -1.06 -2.47
CA GLY A 224 7.95 -0.63 -2.70
C GLY A 224 8.93 -1.72 -3.16
N LEU A 225 8.57 -3.00 -3.04
CA LEU A 225 9.41 -4.14 -3.42
C LEU A 225 8.81 -4.98 -4.56
N ALA A 226 7.72 -4.50 -5.15
CA ALA A 226 7.05 -5.21 -6.24
C ALA A 226 7.99 -5.51 -7.41
N SER A 227 8.76 -4.53 -7.85
CA SER A 227 9.70 -4.69 -8.97
C SER A 227 10.81 -5.72 -8.69
N LEU A 228 11.31 -5.77 -7.44
CA LEU A 228 12.36 -6.72 -7.08
C LEU A 228 11.84 -8.17 -7.06
N ILE A 229 10.64 -8.39 -6.53
CA ILE A 229 10.09 -9.74 -6.32
C ILE A 229 9.40 -10.27 -7.58
N CYS A 230 8.69 -9.42 -8.33
CA CYS A 230 7.90 -9.84 -9.49
C CYS A 230 8.72 -9.96 -10.79
N ALA A 231 9.99 -9.57 -10.81
CA ALA A 231 10.89 -9.85 -11.92
C ALA A 231 11.30 -11.31 -12.03
N ASN A 232 10.99 -12.14 -11.01
CA ASN A 232 11.32 -13.54 -10.83
C ASN A 232 10.06 -14.40 -10.68
#